data_4c9f31bf03694d42cdc2eff7f425c5a8
#
_entry.id   4c9f31bf03694d42cdc2eff7f425c5a8
#
_cell.length_a   1.000
_cell.length_b   1.000
_cell.length_c   1.000
_cell.angle_alpha   90.00
_cell.angle_beta   90.00
_cell.angle_gamma   90.00
#
_symmetry.space_group_name_H-M   'P 1'
#
loop_
_entity.id
_entity.type
_entity.pdbx_description
1 polymer ?
#
loop_
_entity_poly.entity_id
_entity_poly.type
_entity_poly.pdbx_seq_one_letter_code
_entity_poly.pdbx_strand_id
1 'polypeptide(L)'
;MSNPSGDDPTVTPINEHRLSTDSNTPRLMADGMCSQEMWRDLGQWVDGKMNVLIVGEAGSGKTHLLEELSGLFPSGLRIVTIENVPELKMSPNEPFELLAMTGNDGHSISDHVEESLRMNPDVIVVGEIYDDAAYDLVDAANAAHQVFSTLHANGADDAIVRLQNLISFSNKVSTTDVLPMIASAFDIIVYVERLTDGSHKVMSISEVASRVAKDPTTGESSVAPFPLWEFQQTGESADGRIIGEFCKVNDSRR
;
A
#
# COMPACT_ATOMS: atom_id res chain seq x y z
N MET A 1 -24.08 -11.19 36.81
CA MET A 1 -24.37 -10.87 35.43
C MET A 1 -23.41 -9.80 35.03
N SER A 2 -22.27 -10.19 34.50
CA SER A 2 -21.15 -9.32 34.10
C SER A 2 -21.32 -8.91 32.65
N ASN A 3 -21.25 -7.62 32.43
CA ASN A 3 -21.35 -6.97 31.10
C ASN A 3 -20.06 -7.24 30.31
N PRO A 4 -20.11 -7.77 29.09
CA PRO A 4 -18.95 -7.93 28.25
C PRO A 4 -18.84 -6.77 27.26
N SER A 5 -18.53 -5.58 27.73
CA SER A 5 -17.96 -4.50 26.93
C SER A 5 -16.50 -4.36 27.34
N GLY A 6 -15.64 -5.15 26.70
CA GLY A 6 -14.21 -4.98 26.82
C GLY A 6 -13.81 -3.73 26.03
N ASP A 7 -13.80 -2.58 26.70
CA ASP A 7 -13.11 -1.40 26.18
C ASP A 7 -11.60 -1.68 26.33
N ASP A 8 -10.98 -2.13 25.24
CA ASP A 8 -9.54 -2.19 25.11
C ASP A 8 -9.03 -0.74 24.94
N PRO A 9 -8.21 -0.20 25.85
CA PRO A 9 -7.76 1.19 25.80
C PRO A 9 -6.81 1.49 24.63
N THR A 10 -6.39 0.50 23.85
CA THR A 10 -5.46 0.65 22.72
C THR A 10 -6.17 0.97 21.41
N VAL A 11 -7.50 0.79 21.34
CA VAL A 11 -8.29 0.99 20.13
C VAL A 11 -9.18 2.22 20.28
N THR A 12 -8.91 3.25 19.49
CA THR A 12 -9.75 4.45 19.44
C THR A 12 -10.64 4.39 18.20
N PRO A 13 -11.97 4.28 18.35
CA PRO A 13 -12.87 4.41 17.20
C PRO A 13 -12.86 5.87 16.71
N ILE A 14 -12.38 6.09 15.51
CA ILE A 14 -12.37 7.41 14.86
C ILE A 14 -13.65 7.55 14.03
N ASN A 15 -14.69 8.10 14.64
CA ASN A 15 -15.99 8.28 14.00
C ASN A 15 -16.29 9.71 13.55
N GLU A 16 -15.29 10.61 13.51
CA GLU A 16 -15.53 12.00 13.12
C GLU A 16 -14.36 12.59 12.31
N HIS A 17 -14.48 12.55 10.98
CA HIS A 17 -14.09 13.71 10.17
C HIS A 17 -14.70 13.58 8.76
N ARG A 18 -15.93 14.07 8.64
CA ARG A 18 -16.51 14.40 7.35
C ARG A 18 -15.71 15.57 6.76
N LEU A 19 -14.93 15.33 5.74
CA LEU A 19 -14.59 16.36 4.78
C LEU A 19 -15.55 16.22 3.59
N SER A 20 -16.61 17.03 3.60
CA SER A 20 -17.45 17.24 2.43
C SER A 20 -16.61 17.91 1.34
N THR A 21 -16.26 17.18 0.32
CA THR A 21 -15.78 17.75 -0.93
C THR A 21 -16.78 17.39 -2.03
N ASP A 22 -17.63 18.36 -2.38
CA ASP A 22 -18.41 18.36 -3.61
C ASP A 22 -17.46 18.54 -4.81
N SER A 23 -16.74 17.50 -5.16
CA SER A 23 -16.18 17.31 -6.50
C SER A 23 -15.89 15.83 -6.68
N ASN A 24 -16.58 15.22 -7.63
CA ASN A 24 -16.54 13.79 -7.93
C ASN A 24 -15.21 13.33 -8.58
N THR A 25 -14.17 14.18 -8.53
CA THR A 25 -12.84 13.91 -9.09
C THR A 25 -11.84 13.87 -7.94
N PRO A 26 -11.14 12.73 -7.72
CA PRO A 26 -10.10 12.63 -6.73
C PRO A 26 -9.06 13.74 -6.89
N ARG A 27 -8.55 14.28 -5.77
CA ARG A 27 -7.52 15.33 -5.78
C ARG A 27 -6.28 14.93 -6.57
N LEU A 28 -5.90 13.67 -6.51
CA LEU A 28 -4.76 13.12 -7.26
C LEU A 28 -4.84 13.38 -8.77
N MET A 29 -6.04 13.28 -9.35
CA MET A 29 -6.23 13.56 -10.78
C MET A 29 -6.20 15.08 -11.05
N ALA A 30 -6.78 15.89 -10.16
CA ALA A 30 -6.75 17.34 -10.30
C ALA A 30 -5.32 17.88 -10.20
N ASP A 31 -4.48 17.28 -9.36
CA ASP A 31 -3.08 17.60 -9.18
C ASP A 31 -2.18 16.93 -10.26
N GLY A 32 -2.78 16.15 -11.16
CA GLY A 32 -2.07 15.46 -12.24
C GLY A 32 -1.12 14.37 -11.75
N MET A 33 -1.36 13.78 -10.58
CA MET A 33 -0.53 12.70 -10.02
C MET A 33 -0.74 11.39 -10.75
N CYS A 34 -1.95 11.12 -11.25
CA CYS A 34 -2.29 9.95 -12.06
C CYS A 34 -3.33 10.31 -13.14
N SER A 35 -3.49 9.44 -14.14
CA SER A 35 -4.55 9.56 -15.14
C SER A 35 -5.88 8.97 -14.64
N GLN A 36 -6.98 9.34 -15.29
CA GLN A 36 -8.30 8.76 -15.00
C GLN A 36 -8.34 7.25 -15.29
N GLU A 37 -7.59 6.79 -16.28
CA GLU A 37 -7.53 5.37 -16.62
C GLU A 37 -6.76 4.57 -15.57
N MET A 38 -5.61 5.09 -15.10
CA MET A 38 -4.86 4.50 -13.98
C MET A 38 -5.74 4.40 -12.73
N TRP A 39 -6.48 5.47 -12.43
CA TRP A 39 -7.37 5.50 -11.26
C TRP A 39 -8.48 4.46 -11.35
N ARG A 40 -9.03 4.25 -12.56
CA ARG A 40 -10.04 3.21 -12.79
C ARG A 40 -9.46 1.81 -12.59
N ASP A 41 -8.25 1.55 -13.10
CA ASP A 41 -7.58 0.27 -12.93
C ASP A 41 -7.26 0.02 -11.44
N LEU A 42 -6.79 1.04 -10.69
CA LEU A 42 -6.62 0.97 -9.24
C LEU A 42 -7.92 0.59 -8.52
N GLY A 43 -9.05 1.21 -8.91
CA GLY A 43 -10.37 0.88 -8.36
C GLY A 43 -10.76 -0.58 -8.61
N GLN A 44 -10.52 -1.10 -9.80
CA GLN A 44 -10.79 -2.51 -10.12
C GLN A 44 -9.94 -3.47 -9.28
N TRP A 45 -8.68 -3.12 -9.02
CA TRP A 45 -7.81 -3.95 -8.17
C TRP A 45 -8.21 -3.89 -6.70
N VAL A 46 -8.64 -2.72 -6.20
CA VAL A 46 -9.21 -2.58 -4.85
C VAL A 46 -10.47 -3.44 -4.70
N ASP A 47 -11.40 -3.36 -5.64
CA ASP A 47 -12.62 -4.19 -5.66
C ASP A 47 -12.30 -5.69 -5.81
N GLY A 48 -11.26 -6.02 -6.56
CA GLY A 48 -10.73 -7.37 -6.73
C GLY A 48 -10.00 -7.91 -5.50
N LYS A 49 -9.95 -7.15 -4.40
CA LYS A 49 -9.25 -7.50 -3.16
C LYS A 49 -7.76 -7.74 -3.34
N MET A 50 -7.13 -7.04 -4.28
CA MET A 50 -5.69 -7.11 -4.46
C MET A 50 -4.97 -6.33 -3.36
N ASN A 51 -3.83 -6.87 -2.93
CA ASN A 51 -2.94 -6.25 -1.97
C ASN A 51 -2.04 -5.23 -2.66
N VAL A 52 -1.99 -4.02 -2.13
CA VAL A 52 -1.29 -2.90 -2.77
C VAL A 52 -0.18 -2.37 -1.88
N LEU A 53 1.02 -2.30 -2.43
CA LEU A 53 2.18 -1.66 -1.81
C LEU A 53 2.51 -0.35 -2.56
N ILE A 54 2.47 0.76 -1.85
CA ILE A 54 2.84 2.07 -2.40
C ILE A 54 4.26 2.39 -1.99
N VAL A 55 5.12 2.66 -2.97
CA VAL A 55 6.55 2.88 -2.72
C VAL A 55 7.01 4.23 -3.24
N GLY A 56 8.07 4.76 -2.65
CA GLY A 56 8.66 6.04 -3.01
C GLY A 56 9.48 6.62 -1.88
N GLU A 57 10.23 7.69 -2.13
CA GLU A 57 11.01 8.39 -1.11
C GLU A 57 10.14 9.18 -0.12
N ALA A 58 10.78 9.72 0.93
CA ALA A 58 10.11 10.63 1.86
C ALA A 58 9.54 11.84 1.12
N GLY A 59 8.28 12.19 1.39
CA GLY A 59 7.61 13.31 0.75
C GLY A 59 7.21 13.08 -0.71
N SER A 60 7.26 11.84 -1.23
CA SER A 60 6.83 11.52 -2.60
C SER A 60 5.31 11.49 -2.78
N GLY A 61 4.52 11.48 -1.70
CA GLY A 61 3.06 11.44 -1.74
C GLY A 61 2.45 10.06 -1.51
N LYS A 62 3.21 9.08 -0.97
CA LYS A 62 2.71 7.73 -0.64
C LYS A 62 1.48 7.76 0.25
N THR A 63 1.57 8.47 1.38
CA THR A 63 0.47 8.61 2.35
C THR A 63 -0.75 9.23 1.69
N HIS A 64 -0.57 10.27 0.87
CA HIS A 64 -1.67 10.91 0.16
C HIS A 64 -2.36 9.96 -0.83
N LEU A 65 -1.59 9.17 -1.59
CA LEU A 65 -2.17 8.15 -2.48
C LEU A 65 -2.92 7.07 -1.67
N LEU A 66 -2.38 6.63 -0.54
CA LEU A 66 -3.03 5.65 0.33
C LEU A 66 -4.35 6.16 0.88
N GLU A 67 -4.40 7.43 1.33
CA GLU A 67 -5.64 8.09 1.78
C GLU A 67 -6.70 8.14 0.69
N GLU A 68 -6.34 8.57 -0.51
CA GLU A 68 -7.27 8.67 -1.64
C GLU A 68 -7.76 7.28 -2.10
N LEU A 69 -6.88 6.25 -2.10
CA LEU A 69 -7.29 4.88 -2.41
C LEU A 69 -8.32 4.34 -1.42
N SER A 70 -8.31 4.80 -0.17
CA SER A 70 -9.34 4.41 0.79
C SER A 70 -10.75 4.81 0.36
N GLY A 71 -10.90 5.88 -0.43
CA GLY A 71 -12.17 6.29 -1.03
C GLY A 71 -12.73 5.31 -2.07
N LEU A 72 -11.91 4.36 -2.52
CA LEU A 72 -12.33 3.28 -3.42
C LEU A 72 -12.78 2.02 -2.67
N PHE A 73 -12.58 1.95 -1.34
CA PHE A 73 -12.98 0.78 -0.57
C PHE A 73 -14.50 0.62 -0.59
N PRO A 74 -15.01 -0.60 -0.85
CA PRO A 74 -16.44 -0.88 -0.77
C PRO A 74 -17.02 -0.54 0.60
N SER A 75 -18.32 -0.25 0.65
CA SER A 75 -19.01 -0.05 1.92
C SER A 75 -19.16 -1.35 2.71
N GLY A 76 -19.30 -1.24 4.03
CA GLY A 76 -19.53 -2.37 4.93
C GLY A 76 -18.27 -3.06 5.42
N LEU A 77 -17.09 -2.51 5.12
CA LEU A 77 -15.83 -3.10 5.54
C LEU A 77 -15.45 -2.73 6.97
N ARG A 78 -14.77 -3.67 7.64
CA ARG A 78 -14.02 -3.44 8.86
C ARG A 78 -12.56 -3.20 8.50
N ILE A 79 -12.07 -2.00 8.77
CA ILE A 79 -10.74 -1.52 8.39
C ILE A 79 -9.92 -1.30 9.67
N VAL A 80 -8.73 -1.87 9.75
CA VAL A 80 -7.76 -1.60 10.80
C VAL A 80 -6.61 -0.81 10.21
N THR A 81 -6.33 0.37 10.78
CA THR A 81 -5.13 1.17 10.45
C THR A 81 -4.10 1.05 11.55
N ILE A 82 -2.86 0.88 11.17
CA ILE A 82 -1.72 0.71 12.08
C ILE A 82 -0.64 1.72 11.70
N GLU A 83 -0.28 2.59 12.64
CA GLU A 83 0.68 3.68 12.41
C GLU A 83 1.52 3.92 13.68
N ASN A 84 2.76 4.35 13.53
CA ASN A 84 3.53 4.84 14.69
C ASN A 84 2.99 6.18 15.18
N VAL A 85 2.72 7.08 14.25
CA VAL A 85 2.13 8.39 14.51
C VAL A 85 0.87 8.48 13.65
N PRO A 86 -0.29 8.80 14.23
CA PRO A 86 -1.54 8.84 13.49
C PRO A 86 -1.54 10.03 12.51
N GLU A 87 -1.35 9.74 11.23
CA GLU A 87 -1.33 10.71 10.13
C GLU A 87 -2.41 10.42 9.08
N LEU A 88 -2.80 9.13 8.90
CA LEU A 88 -3.72 8.67 7.87
C LEU A 88 -5.14 9.22 8.09
N LYS A 89 -5.67 9.82 7.04
CA LYS A 89 -7.06 10.32 6.97
C LYS A 89 -7.86 9.46 6.00
N MET A 90 -8.28 8.32 6.47
CA MET A 90 -9.07 7.38 5.67
C MET A 90 -10.47 7.92 5.40
N SER A 91 -10.98 7.72 4.18
CA SER A 91 -12.31 8.17 3.75
C SER A 91 -13.02 7.08 2.93
N PRO A 92 -13.20 5.87 3.47
CA PRO A 92 -13.86 4.78 2.76
C PRO A 92 -15.35 5.05 2.55
N ASN A 93 -15.98 4.30 1.64
CA ASN A 93 -17.42 4.39 1.40
C ASN A 93 -18.22 3.90 2.62
N GLU A 94 -19.12 4.73 3.12
CA GLU A 94 -19.98 4.40 4.27
C GLU A 94 -21.08 3.37 3.91
N PRO A 95 -21.51 2.52 4.86
CA PRO A 95 -20.99 2.40 6.22
C PRO A 95 -19.65 1.64 6.29
N PHE A 96 -18.79 1.98 7.24
CA PHE A 96 -17.55 1.26 7.53
C PHE A 96 -17.25 1.27 9.03
N GLU A 97 -16.40 0.36 9.49
CA GLU A 97 -15.84 0.36 10.84
C GLU A 97 -14.33 0.62 10.72
N LEU A 98 -13.84 1.70 11.33
CA LEU A 98 -12.43 2.06 11.33
C LEU A 98 -11.86 1.93 12.74
N LEU A 99 -10.85 1.09 12.88
CA LEU A 99 -10.09 0.88 14.12
C LEU A 99 -8.66 1.34 13.90
N ALA A 100 -8.20 2.33 14.66
CA ALA A 100 -6.84 2.86 14.55
C ALA A 100 -6.00 2.38 15.75
N MET A 101 -4.85 1.79 15.44
CA MET A 101 -3.84 1.34 16.40
C MET A 101 -2.58 2.19 16.21
N THR A 102 -2.00 2.67 17.30
CA THR A 102 -0.86 3.58 17.23
C THR A 102 0.24 3.16 18.20
N GLY A 103 1.50 3.29 17.79
CA GLY A 103 2.67 2.89 18.57
C GLY A 103 2.96 3.70 19.84
N ASN A 104 2.02 4.57 20.27
CA ASN A 104 2.18 5.36 21.49
C ASN A 104 1.86 4.59 22.79
N ASP A 105 1.40 3.36 22.69
CA ASP A 105 0.98 2.50 23.81
C ASP A 105 2.09 1.56 24.32
N GLY A 106 3.26 1.59 23.67
CA GLY A 106 4.42 0.73 24.03
C GLY A 106 4.47 -0.58 23.24
N HIS A 107 3.54 -0.82 22.31
CA HIS A 107 3.55 -1.94 21.38
C HIS A 107 4.26 -1.56 20.07
N SER A 108 4.87 -2.54 19.42
CA SER A 108 5.46 -2.38 18.09
C SER A 108 4.39 -2.44 16.99
N ILE A 109 4.72 -2.01 15.78
CA ILE A 109 3.86 -2.23 14.59
C ILE A 109 3.61 -3.73 14.39
N SER A 110 4.61 -4.58 14.62
CA SER A 110 4.50 -6.04 14.57
C SER A 110 3.43 -6.56 15.54
N ASP A 111 3.45 -6.13 16.81
CA ASP A 111 2.43 -6.50 17.81
C ASP A 111 1.04 -6.08 17.35
N HIS A 112 0.89 -4.88 16.81
CA HIS A 112 -0.39 -4.38 16.31
C HIS A 112 -0.89 -5.15 15.09
N VAL A 113 -0.01 -5.57 14.16
CA VAL A 113 -0.41 -6.43 13.04
C VAL A 113 -0.94 -7.77 13.56
N GLU A 114 -0.24 -8.41 14.49
CA GLU A 114 -0.70 -9.67 15.10
C GLU A 114 -2.04 -9.51 15.84
N GLU A 115 -2.25 -8.40 16.55
CA GLU A 115 -3.48 -8.12 17.24
C GLU A 115 -4.64 -7.82 16.29
N SER A 116 -4.37 -7.09 15.20
CA SER A 116 -5.37 -6.75 14.18
C SER A 116 -6.02 -8.00 13.58
N LEU A 117 -5.29 -9.09 13.42
CA LEU A 117 -5.81 -10.35 12.90
C LEU A 117 -6.94 -10.95 13.78
N ARG A 118 -6.89 -10.67 15.10
CA ARG A 118 -7.93 -11.13 16.04
C ARG A 118 -9.22 -10.31 15.97
N MET A 119 -9.15 -9.13 15.33
CA MET A 119 -10.28 -8.22 15.17
C MET A 119 -11.16 -8.58 13.96
N ASN A 120 -10.79 -9.64 13.19
CA ASN A 120 -11.45 -10.05 11.94
C ASN A 120 -11.60 -8.89 10.95
N PRO A 121 -10.52 -8.21 10.56
CA PRO A 121 -10.58 -7.11 9.60
C PRO A 121 -10.84 -7.63 8.19
N ASP A 122 -11.55 -6.83 7.38
CA ASP A 122 -11.61 -7.03 5.93
C ASP A 122 -10.36 -6.44 5.27
N VAL A 123 -9.88 -5.31 5.81
CA VAL A 123 -8.72 -4.56 5.29
C VAL A 123 -7.78 -4.17 6.43
N ILE A 124 -6.51 -4.43 6.25
CA ILE A 124 -5.42 -3.95 7.12
C ILE A 124 -4.62 -2.90 6.36
N VAL A 125 -4.48 -1.72 6.96
CA VAL A 125 -3.69 -0.62 6.40
C VAL A 125 -2.54 -0.31 7.33
N VAL A 126 -1.30 -0.55 6.90
CA VAL A 126 -0.10 -0.16 7.65
C VAL A 126 0.49 1.08 7.02
N GLY A 127 0.57 2.17 7.78
CA GLY A 127 1.03 3.47 7.27
C GLY A 127 2.40 3.39 6.61
N GLU A 128 3.34 2.71 7.24
CA GLU A 128 4.67 2.47 6.68
C GLU A 128 5.28 1.18 7.23
N ILE A 129 5.90 0.40 6.33
CA ILE A 129 6.63 -0.82 6.69
C ILE A 129 8.08 -0.45 7.00
N TYR A 130 8.54 -0.85 8.18
CA TYR A 130 9.95 -0.86 8.58
C TYR A 130 10.17 -1.99 9.59
N ASP A 131 11.42 -2.36 9.81
CA ASP A 131 11.85 -3.40 10.75
C ASP A 131 11.15 -4.76 10.55
N ASP A 132 10.88 -5.45 11.62
CA ASP A 132 10.30 -6.80 11.63
C ASP A 132 8.80 -6.85 11.29
N ALA A 133 8.12 -5.72 11.31
CA ALA A 133 6.72 -5.61 10.88
C ALA A 133 6.50 -6.06 9.42
N ALA A 134 7.56 -6.02 8.61
CA ALA A 134 7.50 -6.51 7.23
C ALA A 134 7.12 -7.99 7.13
N TYR A 135 7.64 -8.83 8.04
CA TYR A 135 7.27 -10.25 8.07
C TYR A 135 5.79 -10.44 8.43
N ASP A 136 5.34 -9.81 9.51
CA ASP A 136 3.97 -10.01 10.03
C ASP A 136 2.92 -9.48 9.06
N LEU A 137 3.21 -8.37 8.36
CA LEU A 137 2.32 -7.84 7.34
C LEU A 137 2.24 -8.75 6.11
N VAL A 138 3.37 -9.30 5.66
CA VAL A 138 3.42 -10.25 4.54
C VAL A 138 2.69 -11.54 4.92
N ASP A 139 2.82 -12.00 6.16
CA ASP A 139 2.09 -13.15 6.67
C ASP A 139 0.58 -12.89 6.74
N ALA A 140 0.16 -11.72 7.22
CA ALA A 140 -1.24 -11.28 7.24
C ALA A 140 -1.84 -11.24 5.83
N ALA A 141 -1.12 -10.69 4.84
CA ALA A 141 -1.53 -10.66 3.45
C ALA A 141 -1.73 -12.08 2.88
N ASN A 142 -0.82 -13.01 3.21
CA ASN A 142 -0.94 -14.42 2.83
C ASN A 142 -2.08 -15.17 3.55
N ALA A 143 -2.56 -14.65 4.68
CA ALA A 143 -3.69 -15.18 5.44
C ALA A 143 -5.08 -14.73 4.93
N ALA A 144 -5.15 -14.23 3.68
CA ALA A 144 -6.36 -13.78 2.99
C ALA A 144 -7.01 -12.48 3.53
N HIS A 145 -6.22 -11.61 4.17
CA HIS A 145 -6.62 -10.23 4.47
C HIS A 145 -6.19 -9.32 3.31
N GLN A 146 -7.05 -8.38 2.94
CA GLN A 146 -6.64 -7.34 2.00
C GLN A 146 -5.72 -6.34 2.70
N VAL A 147 -4.54 -6.10 2.14
CA VAL A 147 -3.49 -5.30 2.77
C VAL A 147 -3.11 -4.12 1.88
N PHE A 148 -3.05 -2.94 2.50
CA PHE A 148 -2.47 -1.73 1.91
C PHE A 148 -1.34 -1.22 2.80
N SER A 149 -0.23 -0.86 2.20
CA SER A 149 0.87 -0.28 2.97
C SER A 149 1.77 0.61 2.14
N THR A 150 2.65 1.35 2.82
CA THR A 150 3.72 2.10 2.16
C THR A 150 5.10 1.58 2.56
N LEU A 151 6.07 1.78 1.67
CA LEU A 151 7.47 1.42 1.90
C LEU A 151 8.37 2.44 1.23
N HIS A 152 9.48 2.79 1.88
CA HIS A 152 10.55 3.54 1.22
C HIS A 152 11.27 2.66 0.20
N ALA A 153 11.13 2.97 -1.10
CA ALA A 153 11.86 2.30 -2.17
C ALA A 153 11.86 3.16 -3.45
N ASN A 154 12.82 2.92 -4.34
CA ASN A 154 13.01 3.66 -5.59
C ASN A 154 12.43 2.92 -6.81
N GLY A 155 11.32 2.24 -6.62
CA GLY A 155 10.64 1.46 -7.64
C GLY A 155 10.25 0.06 -7.17
N ALA A 156 9.59 -0.69 -8.04
CA ALA A 156 9.04 -2.00 -7.69
C ALA A 156 10.12 -3.06 -7.42
N ASP A 157 11.21 -3.06 -8.20
CA ASP A 157 12.34 -4.00 -7.98
C ASP A 157 13.04 -3.74 -6.64
N ASP A 158 13.33 -2.44 -6.32
CA ASP A 158 13.95 -2.05 -5.05
C ASP A 158 13.02 -2.39 -3.86
N ALA A 159 11.71 -2.27 -4.03
CA ALA A 159 10.74 -2.63 -3.00
C ALA A 159 10.82 -4.12 -2.62
N ILE A 160 10.90 -5.00 -3.62
CA ILE A 160 11.04 -6.45 -3.39
C ILE A 160 12.34 -6.77 -2.66
N VAL A 161 13.45 -6.15 -3.07
CA VAL A 161 14.75 -6.33 -2.40
C VAL A 161 14.71 -5.81 -0.95
N ARG A 162 14.07 -4.67 -0.71
CA ARG A 162 13.92 -4.12 0.65
C ARG A 162 13.07 -5.00 1.54
N LEU A 163 11.91 -5.44 1.06
CA LEU A 163 11.06 -6.40 1.79
C LEU A 163 11.84 -7.68 2.10
N GLN A 164 12.58 -8.22 1.13
CA GLN A 164 13.41 -9.41 1.34
C GLN A 164 14.43 -9.19 2.45
N ASN A 165 15.10 -8.04 2.48
CA ASN A 165 16.06 -7.71 3.53
C ASN A 165 15.37 -7.58 4.90
N LEU A 166 14.28 -6.80 5.01
CA LEU A 166 13.54 -6.61 6.26
C LEU A 166 13.05 -7.95 6.84
N ILE A 167 12.44 -8.79 6.01
CA ILE A 167 11.95 -10.11 6.44
C ILE A 167 13.10 -11.03 6.84
N SER A 168 14.20 -11.02 6.09
CA SER A 168 15.37 -11.84 6.41
C SER A 168 16.01 -11.44 7.76
N PHE A 169 16.00 -10.15 8.10
CA PHE A 169 16.51 -9.66 9.39
C PHE A 169 15.63 -10.07 10.58
N SER A 170 14.33 -10.32 10.37
CA SER A 170 13.46 -10.78 11.45
C SER A 170 13.81 -12.16 12.00
N ASN A 171 14.51 -12.98 11.23
CA ASN A 171 14.84 -14.39 11.52
C ASN A 171 13.62 -15.28 11.80
N LYS A 172 12.40 -14.82 11.42
CA LYS A 172 11.14 -15.56 11.62
C LYS A 172 10.93 -16.65 10.56
N VAL A 173 11.62 -16.57 9.42
CA VAL A 173 11.45 -17.46 8.25
C VAL A 173 12.78 -17.79 7.59
N SER A 174 12.85 -18.95 6.91
CA SER A 174 14.02 -19.34 6.12
C SER A 174 14.23 -18.39 4.94
N THR A 175 15.46 -18.03 4.64
CA THR A 175 15.81 -17.16 3.50
C THR A 175 15.32 -17.69 2.15
N THR A 176 15.15 -19.01 2.01
CA THR A 176 14.58 -19.63 0.80
C THR A 176 13.11 -19.37 0.62
N ASP A 177 12.37 -19.07 1.70
CA ASP A 177 10.92 -18.92 1.69
C ASP A 177 10.49 -17.44 1.61
N VAL A 178 11.41 -16.50 1.83
CA VAL A 178 11.11 -15.06 1.83
C VAL A 178 10.56 -14.58 0.48
N LEU A 179 11.22 -14.89 -0.63
CA LEU A 179 10.75 -14.47 -1.96
C LEU A 179 9.39 -15.08 -2.34
N PRO A 180 9.14 -16.39 -2.12
CA PRO A 180 7.80 -16.96 -2.28
C PRO A 180 6.72 -16.26 -1.46
N MET A 181 7.02 -15.89 -0.20
CA MET A 181 6.08 -15.16 0.66
C MET A 181 5.75 -13.78 0.09
N ILE A 182 6.76 -13.02 -0.33
CA ILE A 182 6.56 -11.69 -0.95
C ILE A 182 5.75 -11.81 -2.24
N ALA A 183 6.09 -12.78 -3.10
CA ALA A 183 5.42 -13.00 -4.37
C ALA A 183 3.93 -13.35 -4.25
N SER A 184 3.52 -13.93 -3.12
CA SER A 184 2.11 -14.25 -2.84
C SER A 184 1.39 -13.19 -2.04
N ALA A 185 2.11 -12.29 -1.34
CA ALA A 185 1.52 -11.31 -0.43
C ALA A 185 1.04 -10.04 -1.13
N PHE A 186 1.84 -9.49 -2.03
CA PHE A 186 1.47 -8.27 -2.75
C PHE A 186 1.15 -8.57 -4.21
N ASP A 187 0.09 -7.95 -4.70
CA ASP A 187 -0.37 -8.08 -6.08
C ASP A 187 0.10 -6.93 -6.94
N ILE A 188 0.05 -5.72 -6.40
CA ILE A 188 0.33 -4.47 -7.09
C ILE A 188 1.34 -3.64 -6.29
N ILE A 189 2.36 -3.12 -6.98
CA ILE A 189 3.28 -2.11 -6.45
C ILE A 189 3.07 -0.82 -7.24
N VAL A 190 2.81 0.28 -6.52
CA VAL A 190 2.64 1.63 -7.08
C VAL A 190 3.83 2.47 -6.67
N TYR A 191 4.64 2.88 -7.63
CA TYR A 191 5.78 3.77 -7.38
C TYR A 191 5.39 5.23 -7.58
N VAL A 192 5.61 6.04 -6.56
CA VAL A 192 5.33 7.47 -6.57
C VAL A 192 6.60 8.27 -6.32
N GLU A 193 6.72 9.40 -7.02
CA GLU A 193 7.88 10.28 -6.92
C GLU A 193 7.44 11.75 -6.87
N ARG A 194 8.21 12.56 -6.14
CA ARG A 194 8.14 14.00 -6.21
C ARG A 194 9.17 14.49 -7.21
N LEU A 195 8.70 15.06 -8.31
CA LEU A 195 9.54 15.55 -9.39
C LEU A 195 10.25 16.85 -9.03
N THR A 196 11.23 17.27 -9.84
CA THR A 196 12.04 18.47 -9.60
C THR A 196 11.25 19.77 -9.64
N ASP A 197 10.11 19.80 -10.31
CA ASP A 197 9.17 20.91 -10.32
C ASP A 197 8.25 20.95 -9.08
N GLY A 198 8.42 20.00 -8.16
CA GLY A 198 7.63 19.83 -6.94
C GLY A 198 6.32 19.09 -7.13
N SER A 199 5.95 18.70 -8.36
CA SER A 199 4.76 17.90 -8.61
C SER A 199 4.97 16.43 -8.16
N HIS A 200 3.87 15.76 -7.79
CA HIS A 200 3.88 14.34 -7.44
C HIS A 200 3.33 13.53 -8.61
N LYS A 201 3.96 12.40 -8.92
CA LYS A 201 3.52 11.51 -10.02
C LYS A 201 3.56 10.05 -9.59
N VAL A 202 2.56 9.30 -10.03
CA VAL A 202 2.68 7.84 -10.11
C VAL A 202 3.60 7.52 -11.27
N MET A 203 4.83 7.15 -10.98
CA MET A 203 5.85 6.87 -11.99
C MET A 203 5.65 5.53 -12.66
N SER A 204 5.21 4.54 -11.90
CA SER A 204 4.85 3.23 -12.46
C SER A 204 3.85 2.50 -11.58
N ILE A 205 3.10 1.60 -12.20
CA ILE A 205 2.32 0.57 -11.51
C ILE A 205 2.75 -0.77 -12.08
N SER A 206 3.12 -1.70 -11.21
CA SER A 206 3.58 -3.03 -11.59
C SER A 206 2.78 -4.11 -10.87
N GLU A 207 2.43 -5.17 -11.59
CA GLU A 207 1.92 -6.41 -11.03
C GLU A 207 3.08 -7.27 -10.53
N VAL A 208 2.96 -7.79 -9.32
CA VAL A 208 3.96 -8.71 -8.75
C VAL A 208 3.68 -10.11 -9.28
N ALA A 209 4.70 -10.74 -9.84
CA ALA A 209 4.59 -12.13 -10.29
C ALA A 209 4.31 -13.05 -9.09
N SER A 210 3.23 -13.84 -9.16
CA SER A 210 2.86 -14.79 -8.10
C SER A 210 3.81 -16.00 -7.99
N ARG A 211 4.87 -16.04 -8.77
CA ARG A 211 5.85 -17.12 -8.78
C ARG A 211 7.27 -16.60 -8.82
N VAL A 212 8.11 -17.25 -8.04
CA VAL A 212 9.55 -17.03 -8.07
C VAL A 212 10.14 -17.67 -9.33
N ALA A 213 10.85 -16.86 -10.12
CA ALA A 213 11.65 -17.35 -11.23
C ALA A 213 13.03 -17.80 -10.73
N LYS A 214 13.61 -18.82 -11.36
CA LYS A 214 14.99 -19.20 -11.16
C LYS A 214 15.79 -18.95 -12.42
N ASP A 215 16.90 -18.25 -12.29
CA ASP A 215 17.86 -18.13 -13.37
C ASP A 215 18.49 -19.51 -13.65
N PRO A 216 18.38 -20.04 -14.87
CA PRO A 216 18.89 -21.36 -15.19
C PRO A 216 20.43 -21.45 -15.17
N THR A 217 21.11 -20.30 -15.22
CA THR A 217 22.59 -20.22 -15.26
C THR A 217 23.19 -20.06 -13.87
N THR A 218 22.63 -19.11 -13.07
CA THR A 218 23.15 -18.79 -11.74
C THR A 218 22.43 -19.56 -10.64
N GLY A 219 21.22 -20.05 -10.89
CA GLY A 219 20.34 -20.67 -9.89
C GLY A 219 19.71 -19.66 -8.93
N GLU A 220 19.94 -18.36 -9.12
CA GLU A 220 19.38 -17.31 -8.29
C GLU A 220 17.86 -17.23 -8.47
N SER A 221 17.18 -17.01 -7.36
CA SER A 221 15.73 -16.82 -7.33
C SER A 221 15.39 -15.34 -7.37
N SER A 222 14.38 -14.98 -8.18
CA SER A 222 13.89 -13.60 -8.29
C SER A 222 12.38 -13.55 -8.43
N VAL A 223 11.81 -12.42 -8.02
CA VAL A 223 10.44 -12.03 -8.31
C VAL A 223 10.53 -10.78 -9.16
N ALA A 224 10.06 -10.87 -10.41
CA ALA A 224 10.13 -9.75 -11.34
C ALA A 224 8.78 -9.03 -11.39
N PRO A 225 8.70 -7.74 -11.03
CA PRO A 225 7.52 -6.93 -11.26
C PRO A 225 7.23 -6.82 -12.76
N PHE A 226 5.96 -6.90 -13.11
CA PHE A 226 5.49 -6.77 -14.48
C PHE A 226 4.83 -5.40 -14.66
N PRO A 227 5.43 -4.47 -15.44
CA PRO A 227 4.93 -3.11 -15.57
C PRO A 227 3.58 -3.09 -16.28
N LEU A 228 2.61 -2.40 -15.69
CA LEU A 228 1.27 -2.15 -16.24
C LEU A 228 1.14 -0.73 -16.74
N TRP A 229 1.66 0.23 -15.98
CA TRP A 229 1.62 1.66 -16.28
C TRP A 229 2.96 2.30 -16.03
N GLU A 230 3.31 3.30 -16.85
CA GLU A 230 4.51 4.13 -16.70
C GLU A 230 4.20 5.60 -17.00
N PHE A 231 4.81 6.50 -16.24
CA PHE A 231 4.88 7.92 -16.58
C PHE A 231 6.09 8.17 -17.48
N GLN A 232 5.85 8.73 -18.67
CA GLN A 232 6.90 9.09 -19.60
C GLN A 232 7.00 10.61 -19.70
N GLN A 233 8.10 11.17 -19.18
CA GLN A 233 8.38 12.59 -19.33
C GLN A 233 8.66 12.90 -20.79
N THR A 234 7.94 13.87 -21.35
CA THR A 234 8.08 14.29 -22.75
C THR A 234 8.77 15.64 -22.89
N GLY A 235 8.86 16.43 -21.81
CA GLY A 235 9.51 17.72 -21.82
C GLY A 235 9.30 18.53 -20.56
N GLU A 236 9.59 19.84 -20.67
CA GLU A 236 9.32 20.84 -19.66
C GLU A 236 8.62 22.04 -20.32
N SER A 237 7.68 22.63 -19.59
CA SER A 237 7.03 23.87 -20.02
C SER A 237 7.93 25.09 -19.79
N ALA A 238 7.56 26.24 -20.35
CA ALA A 238 8.33 27.47 -20.22
C ALA A 238 8.45 28.00 -18.77
N ASP A 239 7.55 27.58 -17.88
CA ASP A 239 7.55 27.88 -16.45
C ASP A 239 8.22 26.76 -15.61
N GLY A 240 8.91 25.81 -16.26
CA GLY A 240 9.70 24.76 -15.62
C GLY A 240 8.90 23.58 -15.10
N ARG A 241 7.62 23.43 -15.49
CA ARG A 241 6.81 22.27 -15.11
C ARG A 241 7.13 21.07 -15.98
N ILE A 242 7.20 19.92 -15.37
CA ILE A 242 7.40 18.66 -16.07
C ILE A 242 6.13 18.28 -16.83
N ILE A 243 6.30 18.05 -18.13
CA ILE A 243 5.25 17.56 -19.04
C ILE A 243 5.53 16.10 -19.33
N GLY A 244 4.47 15.27 -19.27
CA GLY A 244 4.57 13.85 -19.60
C GLY A 244 3.20 13.21 -19.73
N GLU A 245 3.23 11.95 -20.09
CA GLU A 245 2.05 11.14 -20.34
C GLU A 245 2.08 9.87 -19.50
N PHE A 246 0.90 9.42 -19.08
CA PHE A 246 0.74 8.12 -18.42
C PHE A 246 0.41 7.08 -19.49
N CYS A 247 1.34 6.17 -19.71
CA CYS A 247 1.23 5.15 -20.73
C CYS A 247 0.85 3.80 -20.12
N LYS A 248 -0.22 3.19 -20.61
CA LYS A 248 -0.52 1.79 -20.31
C LYS A 248 0.43 0.92 -21.12
N VAL A 249 1.28 0.17 -20.44
CA VAL A 249 2.33 -0.67 -21.06
C VAL A 249 1.81 -2.06 -21.32
N ASN A 250 1.05 -2.61 -20.37
CA ASN A 250 0.47 -3.95 -20.46
C ASN A 250 -0.89 -4.00 -19.76
N ASP A 251 -1.66 -5.04 -20.03
CA ASP A 251 -2.83 -5.40 -19.24
C ASP A 251 -2.43 -6.32 -18.08
N SER A 252 -3.17 -6.24 -16.97
CA SER A 252 -2.99 -7.14 -15.85
C SER A 252 -3.20 -8.59 -16.28
N ARG A 253 -2.44 -9.49 -15.66
CA ARG A 253 -2.51 -10.95 -15.89
C ARG A 253 -3.44 -11.65 -14.90
N ARG A 254 -4.03 -10.89 -13.96
CA ARG A 254 -4.93 -11.36 -12.90
C ARG A 254 -6.37 -11.00 -13.18
#